data_8d7f9730c9cc137e847cfe480711bce4
#
_entry.id   8d7f9730c9cc137e847cfe480711bce4
#
_cell.length_a   1.000
_cell.length_b   1.000
_cell.length_c   1.000
_cell.angle_alpha   90.00
_cell.angle_beta   90.00
_cell.angle_gamma   90.00
#
_symmetry.space_group_name_H-M   'P 1'
#
loop_
_entity.id
_entity.type
_entity.pdbx_description
1 polymer ?
#
loop_
_entity_poly.entity_id
_entity_poly.type
_entity_poly.pdbx_seq_one_letter_code
_entity_poly.pdbx_strand_id
1 'polypeptide(L)'
;TVANLDSIATLLRCSGVDIVALQEADGPSFWSGNFNHVDYLADNGAFSQSVQGMHVNGLGLSYGTALMANLALRDPKAITFDPSLSPVPKGFTVSTVSWPGSPGTDVDIVSVHLDFASKSIRRQQADELIEAVRRRGRPVIIMGDFNTGWEENSTVQHISRALSLTAYSPEEAGLETFPTFGERLDWILVSPGLSFRSYHVLPDPVSDHRSVIAEVVLEDTAKATRLD
;
A
#
# COMPACT_ATOMS: atom_id res chain seq x y z
N THR A 1 -10.05 -5.35 -17.94
CA THR A 1 -11.44 -5.25 -18.50
C THR A 1 -12.39 -4.71 -17.43
N VAL A 2 -13.54 -4.11 -17.83
CA VAL A 2 -14.56 -3.63 -16.88
C VAL A 2 -15.04 -4.78 -15.97
N ALA A 3 -15.25 -5.96 -16.52
CA ALA A 3 -15.66 -7.14 -15.74
C ALA A 3 -14.65 -7.50 -14.60
N ASN A 4 -13.36 -7.27 -14.82
CA ASN A 4 -12.36 -7.47 -13.78
C ASN A 4 -12.46 -6.39 -12.69
N LEU A 5 -12.68 -5.13 -13.08
CA LEU A 5 -12.92 -4.03 -12.14
C LEU A 5 -14.19 -4.26 -11.31
N ASP A 6 -15.25 -4.80 -11.91
CA ASP A 6 -16.48 -5.18 -11.20
C ASP A 6 -16.21 -6.27 -10.14
N SER A 7 -15.36 -7.24 -10.48
CA SER A 7 -14.95 -8.28 -9.53
C SER A 7 -14.14 -7.70 -8.38
N ILE A 8 -13.18 -6.81 -8.66
CA ILE A 8 -12.40 -6.10 -7.64
C ILE A 8 -13.31 -5.24 -6.75
N ALA A 9 -14.19 -4.43 -7.34
CA ALA A 9 -15.13 -3.59 -6.61
C ALA A 9 -16.06 -4.43 -5.69
N THR A 10 -16.50 -5.59 -6.18
CA THR A 10 -17.32 -6.52 -5.38
C THR A 10 -16.52 -7.09 -4.23
N LEU A 11 -15.27 -7.52 -4.45
CA LEU A 11 -14.37 -8.02 -3.41
C LEU A 11 -14.16 -6.96 -2.32
N LEU A 12 -13.83 -5.73 -2.71
CA LEU A 12 -13.59 -4.62 -1.80
C LEU A 12 -14.83 -4.30 -0.95
N ARG A 13 -16.00 -4.25 -1.57
CA ARG A 13 -17.27 -3.98 -0.89
C ARG A 13 -17.64 -5.11 0.10
N CYS A 14 -17.41 -6.38 -0.29
CA CYS A 14 -17.68 -7.52 0.58
C CYS A 14 -16.68 -7.66 1.72
N SER A 15 -15.45 -7.17 1.54
CA SER A 15 -14.40 -7.23 2.55
C SER A 15 -14.59 -6.23 3.70
N GLY A 16 -15.40 -5.17 3.49
CA GLY A 16 -15.70 -4.17 4.50
C GLY A 16 -14.48 -3.40 5.00
N VAL A 17 -13.46 -3.23 4.18
CA VAL A 17 -12.22 -2.54 4.54
C VAL A 17 -12.42 -1.02 4.56
N ASP A 18 -11.76 -0.33 5.50
CA ASP A 18 -11.84 1.13 5.64
C ASP A 18 -10.91 1.85 4.66
N ILE A 19 -9.77 1.24 4.33
CA ILE A 19 -8.71 1.83 3.50
C ILE A 19 -8.18 0.79 2.53
N VAL A 20 -7.94 1.20 1.29
CA VAL A 20 -7.35 0.38 0.23
C VAL A 20 -6.13 1.10 -0.35
N ALA A 21 -5.03 0.37 -0.50
CA ALA A 21 -3.87 0.77 -1.27
C ALA A 21 -3.87 0.03 -2.61
N LEU A 22 -3.81 0.75 -3.70
CA LEU A 22 -3.74 0.20 -5.05
C LEU A 22 -2.38 0.50 -5.67
N GLN A 23 -1.83 -0.49 -6.35
CA GLN A 23 -0.68 -0.38 -7.23
C GLN A 23 -1.15 -0.62 -8.65
N GLU A 24 -0.36 -0.17 -9.63
CA GLU A 24 -0.73 -0.23 -11.05
C GLU A 24 -2.10 0.42 -11.34
N ALA A 25 -2.39 1.50 -10.59
CA ALA A 25 -3.65 2.20 -10.66
C ALA A 25 -3.72 3.07 -11.91
N ASP A 26 -4.46 2.61 -12.92
CA ASP A 26 -4.65 3.35 -14.16
C ASP A 26 -5.58 4.56 -13.97
N GLY A 27 -5.12 5.71 -14.43
CA GLY A 27 -5.98 6.81 -14.82
C GLY A 27 -6.50 6.61 -16.24
N PRO A 28 -7.07 7.65 -16.88
CA PRO A 28 -7.50 7.58 -18.27
C PRO A 28 -6.29 7.29 -19.19
N SER A 29 -6.19 6.04 -19.66
CA SER A 29 -5.13 5.55 -20.52
C SER A 29 -5.72 4.82 -21.73
N PHE A 30 -5.06 4.92 -22.89
CA PHE A 30 -5.56 4.28 -24.11
C PHE A 30 -5.60 2.75 -24.01
N TRP A 31 -4.71 2.14 -23.19
CA TRP A 31 -4.67 0.69 -22.98
C TRP A 31 -5.72 0.20 -21.98
N SER A 32 -6.24 1.09 -21.12
CA SER A 32 -7.15 0.76 -20.02
C SER A 32 -8.60 1.20 -20.26
N GLY A 33 -8.92 1.70 -21.48
CA GLY A 33 -10.28 2.06 -21.88
C GLY A 33 -10.62 3.55 -21.76
N ASN A 34 -9.62 4.42 -21.56
CA ASN A 34 -9.76 5.89 -21.47
C ASN A 34 -10.67 6.39 -20.35
N PHE A 35 -10.79 5.66 -19.26
CA PHE A 35 -11.47 6.12 -18.04
C PHE A 35 -10.58 5.86 -16.80
N ASN A 36 -10.90 6.53 -15.69
CA ASN A 36 -10.15 6.39 -14.45
C ASN A 36 -10.61 5.15 -13.69
N HIS A 37 -9.72 4.15 -13.55
CA HIS A 37 -9.99 2.93 -12.81
C HIS A 37 -10.16 3.16 -11.31
N VAL A 38 -9.43 4.13 -10.74
CA VAL A 38 -9.52 4.45 -9.30
C VAL A 38 -10.90 5.04 -8.98
N ASP A 39 -11.37 5.99 -9.79
CA ASP A 39 -12.71 6.58 -9.62
C ASP A 39 -13.78 5.49 -9.76
N TYR A 40 -13.64 4.64 -10.79
CA TYR A 40 -14.56 3.51 -11.00
C TYR A 40 -14.60 2.57 -9.78
N LEU A 41 -13.43 2.20 -9.24
CA LEU A 41 -13.34 1.31 -8.08
C LEU A 41 -13.84 2.00 -6.81
N ALA A 42 -13.61 3.29 -6.62
CA ALA A 42 -14.13 4.05 -5.49
C ALA A 42 -15.67 4.07 -5.50
N ASP A 43 -16.26 4.43 -6.64
CA ASP A 43 -17.72 4.50 -6.80
C ASP A 43 -18.39 3.14 -6.61
N ASN A 44 -17.89 2.09 -7.26
CA ASN A 44 -18.47 0.75 -7.21
C ASN A 44 -18.06 -0.07 -5.98
N GLY A 45 -16.94 0.26 -5.35
CA GLY A 45 -16.45 -0.31 -4.08
C GLY A 45 -17.03 0.36 -2.83
N ALA A 46 -17.79 1.46 -3.00
CA ALA A 46 -18.40 2.26 -1.93
C ALA A 46 -17.37 2.97 -1.02
N PHE A 47 -16.35 3.56 -1.62
CA PHE A 47 -15.39 4.45 -0.93
C PHE A 47 -15.74 5.92 -1.18
N SER A 48 -15.75 6.71 -0.11
CA SER A 48 -16.13 8.14 -0.18
C SER A 48 -14.96 9.06 -0.53
N GLN A 49 -13.73 8.56 -0.48
CA GLN A 49 -12.50 9.32 -0.72
C GLN A 49 -11.55 8.52 -1.59
N SER A 50 -10.88 9.18 -2.52
CA SER A 50 -9.76 8.61 -3.28
C SER A 50 -8.67 9.65 -3.50
N VAL A 51 -7.42 9.19 -3.52
CA VAL A 51 -6.23 9.98 -3.89
C VAL A 51 -5.40 9.14 -4.82
N GLN A 52 -5.11 9.65 -6.01
CA GLN A 52 -4.28 8.96 -7.01
C GLN A 52 -2.99 9.73 -7.27
N GLY A 53 -1.86 9.02 -7.21
CA GLY A 53 -0.55 9.51 -7.59
C GLY A 53 -0.17 8.99 -8.97
N MET A 54 -0.13 9.90 -9.95
CA MET A 54 0.28 9.56 -11.32
C MET A 54 1.79 9.59 -11.42
N HIS A 55 2.43 8.43 -11.51
CA HIS A 55 3.87 8.31 -11.72
C HIS A 55 4.24 8.36 -13.21
N VAL A 56 3.28 8.01 -14.07
CA VAL A 56 3.31 8.26 -15.51
C VAL A 56 2.09 9.10 -15.87
N ASN A 57 2.32 10.21 -16.55
CA ASN A 57 1.24 11.04 -17.09
C ASN A 57 1.70 11.73 -18.38
N GLY A 58 1.31 11.18 -19.51
CA GLY A 58 1.66 11.72 -20.83
C GLY A 58 1.49 10.71 -21.94
N LEU A 59 1.46 11.19 -23.19
CA LEU A 59 1.30 10.36 -24.41
C LEU A 59 0.08 9.40 -24.33
N GLY A 60 -1.00 9.81 -23.66
CA GLY A 60 -2.19 8.97 -23.49
C GLY A 60 -2.04 7.86 -22.45
N LEU A 61 -1.01 7.90 -21.62
CA LEU A 61 -0.76 7.01 -20.49
C LEU A 61 -0.94 7.76 -19.18
N SER A 62 -1.62 7.12 -18.23
CA SER A 62 -1.79 7.61 -16.87
C SER A 62 -1.80 6.42 -15.92
N TYR A 63 -0.83 6.36 -15.01
CA TYR A 63 -0.55 5.15 -14.24
C TYR A 63 0.19 5.49 -12.94
N GLY A 64 -0.14 4.80 -11.86
CA GLY A 64 0.52 5.06 -10.60
C GLY A 64 0.06 4.22 -9.43
N THR A 65 0.03 4.85 -8.25
CA THR A 65 -0.48 4.27 -7.01
C THR A 65 -1.69 5.07 -6.53
N ALA A 66 -2.56 4.45 -5.74
CA ALA A 66 -3.71 5.16 -5.19
C ALA A 66 -4.06 4.70 -3.77
N LEU A 67 -4.78 5.56 -3.08
CA LEU A 67 -5.47 5.27 -1.83
C LEU A 67 -6.96 5.52 -2.02
N MET A 68 -7.80 4.60 -1.54
CA MET A 68 -9.24 4.81 -1.40
C MET A 68 -9.62 4.57 0.05
N ALA A 69 -10.57 5.35 0.58
CA ALA A 69 -10.95 5.23 1.98
C ALA A 69 -12.39 5.69 2.25
N ASN A 70 -12.95 5.18 3.35
CA ASN A 70 -14.14 5.71 4.00
C ASN A 70 -13.82 6.69 5.13
N LEU A 71 -12.52 6.95 5.33
CA LEU A 71 -11.98 7.96 6.23
C LEU A 71 -11.52 9.18 5.42
N ALA A 72 -11.52 10.36 6.04
CA ALA A 72 -11.00 11.56 5.39
C ALA A 72 -9.50 11.45 5.12
N LEU A 73 -9.10 11.51 3.85
CA LEU A 73 -7.72 11.52 3.40
C LEU A 73 -7.20 12.96 3.37
N ARG A 74 -6.30 13.31 4.31
CA ARG A 74 -5.75 14.65 4.48
C ARG A 74 -4.29 14.72 4.04
N ASP A 75 -3.81 15.91 3.69
CA ASP A 75 -2.43 16.19 3.28
C ASP A 75 -1.88 15.20 2.23
N PRO A 76 -2.62 14.90 1.15
CA PRO A 76 -2.21 13.93 0.16
C PRO A 76 -0.94 14.40 -0.56
N LYS A 77 -0.02 13.46 -0.82
CA LYS A 77 1.15 13.66 -1.67
C LYS A 77 1.40 12.42 -2.51
N ALA A 78 1.81 12.65 -3.76
CA ALA A 78 2.33 11.63 -4.64
C ALA A 78 3.80 11.92 -4.95
N ILE A 79 4.65 10.93 -4.85
CA ILE A 79 6.08 11.04 -5.12
C ILE A 79 6.44 9.95 -6.11
N THR A 80 6.98 10.39 -7.26
CA THR A 80 7.57 9.50 -8.26
C THR A 80 9.04 9.38 -7.92
N PHE A 81 9.53 8.14 -7.81
CA PHE A 81 10.94 7.88 -7.55
C PHE A 81 11.81 8.30 -8.75
N ASP A 82 13.07 8.58 -8.47
CA ASP A 82 14.05 8.86 -9.51
C ASP A 82 14.03 7.79 -10.62
N PRO A 83 14.30 8.18 -11.89
CA PRO A 83 14.17 7.27 -13.02
C PRO A 83 14.88 5.95 -12.77
N SER A 84 14.10 4.87 -12.85
CA SER A 84 14.61 3.50 -12.82
C SER A 84 14.88 3.02 -14.25
N LEU A 85 15.55 1.87 -14.38
CA LEU A 85 15.72 1.19 -15.67
C LEU A 85 14.39 0.63 -16.21
N SER A 86 13.36 0.60 -15.38
CA SER A 86 12.00 0.20 -15.78
C SER A 86 11.39 1.25 -16.72
N PRO A 87 10.72 0.83 -17.81
CA PRO A 87 10.05 1.76 -18.71
C PRO A 87 8.86 2.49 -18.05
N VAL A 88 8.39 2.00 -16.90
CA VAL A 88 7.27 2.59 -16.15
C VAL A 88 7.77 3.07 -14.79
N PRO A 89 7.88 4.37 -14.57
CA PRO A 89 8.27 4.94 -13.28
C PRO A 89 7.39 4.44 -12.14
N LYS A 90 8.02 4.16 -11.02
CA LYS A 90 7.40 3.72 -9.78
C LYS A 90 7.34 4.88 -8.78
N GLY A 91 6.60 4.69 -7.70
CA GLY A 91 6.43 5.74 -6.69
C GLY A 91 5.52 5.32 -5.55
N PHE A 92 5.09 6.32 -4.80
CA PHE A 92 4.12 6.11 -3.73
C PHE A 92 3.16 7.29 -3.58
N THR A 93 1.99 6.99 -3.02
CA THR A 93 0.98 7.96 -2.61
C THR A 93 0.84 7.87 -1.11
N VAL A 94 0.82 9.01 -0.43
CA VAL A 94 0.64 9.09 1.02
C VAL A 94 -0.49 10.06 1.36
N SER A 95 -1.28 9.72 2.38
CA SER A 95 -2.27 10.61 2.98
C SER A 95 -2.35 10.39 4.49
N THR A 96 -2.84 11.37 5.24
CA THR A 96 -3.04 11.27 6.68
C THR A 96 -4.51 10.98 6.98
N VAL A 97 -4.75 10.05 7.88
CA VAL A 97 -6.08 9.79 8.46
C VAL A 97 -6.07 10.07 9.96
N SER A 98 -7.20 10.54 10.51
CA SER A 98 -7.40 10.54 11.95
C SER A 98 -7.85 9.16 12.39
N TRP A 99 -7.17 8.57 13.38
CA TRP A 99 -7.45 7.21 13.82
C TRP A 99 -8.85 7.11 14.42
N PRO A 100 -9.70 6.17 13.94
CA PRO A 100 -11.05 5.99 14.47
C PRO A 100 -11.05 5.69 15.97
N GLY A 101 -11.87 6.41 16.72
CA GLY A 101 -11.98 6.21 18.18
C GLY A 101 -10.82 6.76 19.02
N SER A 102 -9.81 7.39 18.42
CA SER A 102 -8.67 8.00 19.13
C SER A 102 -8.46 9.46 18.69
N PRO A 103 -9.24 10.40 19.20
CA PRO A 103 -9.11 11.82 18.84
C PRO A 103 -7.69 12.35 19.06
N GLY A 104 -7.15 13.03 18.04
CA GLY A 104 -5.80 13.59 18.08
C GLY A 104 -4.69 12.62 17.65
N THR A 105 -5.01 11.37 17.36
CA THR A 105 -4.06 10.42 16.79
C THR A 105 -4.17 10.42 15.26
N ASP A 106 -3.17 10.97 14.61
CA ASP A 106 -3.04 10.99 13.15
C ASP A 106 -2.04 9.93 12.70
N VAL A 107 -2.40 9.18 11.65
CA VAL A 107 -1.57 8.12 11.06
C VAL A 107 -1.42 8.37 9.56
N ASP A 108 -0.22 8.29 9.05
CA ASP A 108 0.03 8.35 7.62
C ASP A 108 -0.21 6.97 6.98
N ILE A 109 -0.91 6.96 5.87
CA ILE A 109 -1.18 5.76 5.08
C ILE A 109 -0.47 5.91 3.74
N VAL A 110 0.31 4.90 3.39
CA VAL A 110 1.13 4.89 2.17
C VAL A 110 0.74 3.72 1.28
N SER A 111 0.50 4.01 0.01
CA SER A 111 0.46 3.02 -1.08
C SER A 111 1.77 3.12 -1.86
N VAL A 112 2.58 2.07 -1.86
CA VAL A 112 3.89 2.05 -2.53
C VAL A 112 3.98 0.97 -3.59
N HIS A 113 4.71 1.26 -4.66
CA HIS A 113 5.12 0.28 -5.67
C HIS A 113 6.59 0.49 -6.00
N LEU A 114 7.44 -0.50 -5.67
CA LEU A 114 8.88 -0.45 -5.91
C LEU A 114 9.25 -1.12 -7.23
N ASP A 115 10.47 -0.86 -7.71
CA ASP A 115 11.00 -1.46 -8.95
C ASP A 115 11.10 -2.98 -8.84
N PHE A 116 10.64 -3.69 -9.88
CA PHE A 116 10.67 -5.17 -9.91
C PHE A 116 12.00 -5.73 -10.41
N ALA A 117 12.75 -4.97 -11.20
CA ALA A 117 13.88 -5.51 -11.97
C ALA A 117 15.22 -5.44 -11.24
N SER A 118 15.45 -4.40 -10.42
CA SER A 118 16.78 -4.11 -9.87
C SER A 118 16.75 -3.91 -8.36
N LYS A 119 17.48 -4.78 -7.63
CA LYS A 119 17.66 -4.64 -6.17
C LYS A 119 18.31 -3.32 -5.77
N SER A 120 19.26 -2.80 -6.54
CA SER A 120 19.93 -1.52 -6.25
C SER A 120 18.98 -0.35 -6.42
N ILE A 121 18.14 -0.37 -7.45
CA ILE A 121 17.12 0.66 -7.68
C ILE A 121 16.05 0.59 -6.58
N ARG A 122 15.53 -0.59 -6.25
CA ARG A 122 14.62 -0.75 -5.11
C ARG A 122 15.19 -0.15 -3.82
N ARG A 123 16.51 -0.32 -3.60
CA ARG A 123 17.17 0.23 -2.42
C ARG A 123 17.18 1.76 -2.41
N GLN A 124 17.48 2.41 -3.55
CA GLN A 124 17.39 3.86 -3.68
C GLN A 124 15.96 4.36 -3.45
N GLN A 125 14.98 3.71 -4.08
CA GLN A 125 13.56 4.04 -3.89
C GLN A 125 13.12 3.90 -2.43
N ALA A 126 13.61 2.86 -1.73
CA ALA A 126 13.37 2.68 -0.31
C ALA A 126 13.97 3.81 0.52
N ASP A 127 15.18 4.28 0.21
CA ASP A 127 15.81 5.39 0.91
C ASP A 127 15.03 6.70 0.72
N GLU A 128 14.50 6.97 -0.49
CA GLU A 128 13.61 8.10 -0.75
C GLU A 128 12.30 8.01 0.03
N LEU A 129 11.67 6.82 0.07
CA LEU A 129 10.47 6.58 0.86
C LEU A 129 10.72 6.79 2.36
N ILE A 130 11.80 6.23 2.90
CA ILE A 130 12.21 6.37 4.30
C ILE A 130 12.37 7.85 4.66
N GLU A 131 13.06 8.62 3.82
CA GLU A 131 13.28 10.04 4.04
C GLU A 131 11.96 10.83 4.00
N ALA A 132 11.08 10.52 3.06
CA ALA A 132 9.78 11.17 2.96
C ALA A 132 8.89 10.89 4.18
N VAL A 133 8.85 9.65 4.66
CA VAL A 133 8.09 9.25 5.85
C VAL A 133 8.65 9.92 7.11
N ARG A 134 9.97 9.91 7.29
CA ARG A 134 10.63 10.59 8.43
C ARG A 134 10.29 12.07 8.51
N ARG A 135 10.28 12.77 7.36
CA ARG A 135 9.91 14.19 7.30
C ARG A 135 8.47 14.47 7.73
N ARG A 136 7.56 13.51 7.59
CA ARG A 136 6.18 13.66 8.05
C ARG A 136 6.05 13.48 9.56
N GLY A 137 6.91 12.68 10.17
CA GLY A 137 7.05 12.55 11.63
C GLY A 137 5.82 11.98 12.35
N ARG A 138 5.00 11.22 11.66
CA ARG A 138 3.79 10.56 12.20
C ARG A 138 3.96 9.04 12.22
N PRO A 139 3.20 8.31 13.06
CA PRO A 139 3.01 6.88 12.86
C PRO A 139 2.55 6.61 11.43
N VAL A 140 2.98 5.50 10.85
CA VAL A 140 2.70 5.16 9.46
C VAL A 140 2.28 3.72 9.29
N ILE A 141 1.40 3.48 8.33
CA ILE A 141 1.11 2.17 7.73
C ILE A 141 1.55 2.26 6.28
N ILE A 142 2.51 1.42 5.90
CA ILE A 142 2.99 1.32 4.51
C ILE A 142 2.45 0.02 3.92
N MET A 143 1.70 0.13 2.83
CA MET A 143 1.09 -1.01 2.14
C MET A 143 1.49 -0.98 0.66
N GLY A 144 1.68 -2.13 0.05
CA GLY A 144 1.86 -2.22 -1.39
C GLY A 144 2.77 -3.32 -1.86
N ASP A 145 3.14 -3.22 -3.13
CA ASP A 145 4.06 -4.13 -3.80
C ASP A 145 5.50 -3.63 -3.65
N PHE A 146 6.24 -4.34 -2.81
CA PHE A 146 7.67 -4.05 -2.56
C PHE A 146 8.59 -4.77 -3.56
N ASN A 147 8.04 -5.65 -4.39
CA ASN A 147 8.78 -6.47 -5.35
C ASN A 147 9.99 -7.22 -4.73
N THR A 148 9.87 -7.61 -3.47
CA THR A 148 10.89 -8.37 -2.73
C THR A 148 10.28 -9.09 -1.54
N GLY A 149 10.78 -10.29 -1.26
CA GLY A 149 10.45 -11.07 -0.07
C GLY A 149 11.20 -10.59 1.18
N TRP A 150 11.06 -11.35 2.27
CA TRP A 150 11.68 -11.07 3.58
C TRP A 150 13.04 -11.77 3.76
N GLU A 151 13.88 -11.77 2.74
CA GLU A 151 15.22 -12.33 2.84
C GLU A 151 16.16 -11.38 3.59
N GLU A 152 17.28 -11.92 4.06
CA GLU A 152 18.31 -11.14 4.72
C GLU A 152 18.79 -9.97 3.84
N ASN A 153 18.79 -8.77 4.41
CA ASN A 153 19.13 -7.52 3.72
C ASN A 153 18.25 -7.19 2.49
N SER A 154 17.02 -7.71 2.46
CA SER A 154 16.02 -7.30 1.46
C SER A 154 15.59 -5.84 1.65
N THR A 155 14.98 -5.29 0.60
CA THR A 155 14.51 -3.90 0.64
C THR A 155 13.39 -3.70 1.67
N VAL A 156 12.46 -4.66 1.81
CA VAL A 156 11.39 -4.58 2.81
C VAL A 156 11.94 -4.61 4.24
N GLN A 157 12.96 -5.46 4.53
CA GLN A 157 13.65 -5.44 5.82
C GLN A 157 14.38 -4.12 6.09
N HIS A 158 14.96 -3.52 5.04
CA HIS A 158 15.63 -2.23 5.18
C HIS A 158 14.65 -1.13 5.61
N ILE A 159 13.49 -1.03 4.95
CA ILE A 159 12.44 -0.07 5.30
C ILE A 159 11.95 -0.32 6.73
N SER A 160 11.65 -1.59 7.06
CA SER A 160 11.21 -2.00 8.39
C SER A 160 12.20 -1.56 9.48
N ARG A 161 13.48 -1.88 9.34
CA ARG A 161 14.52 -1.50 10.32
C ARG A 161 14.72 0.01 10.41
N ALA A 162 14.75 0.71 9.26
CA ALA A 162 15.02 2.15 9.22
C ALA A 162 13.92 2.99 9.85
N LEU A 163 12.66 2.53 9.80
CA LEU A 163 11.48 3.20 10.33
C LEU A 163 10.92 2.50 11.58
N SER A 164 11.58 1.45 12.09
CA SER A 164 11.11 0.62 13.20
C SER A 164 9.71 0.02 12.99
N LEU A 165 9.40 -0.37 11.75
CA LEU A 165 8.10 -0.93 11.40
C LEU A 165 8.06 -2.44 11.64
N THR A 166 6.87 -2.93 11.96
CA THR A 166 6.58 -4.36 12.13
C THR A 166 5.82 -4.89 10.91
N ALA A 167 6.24 -6.04 10.39
CA ALA A 167 5.49 -6.85 9.43
C ALA A 167 4.79 -8.01 10.15
N TYR A 168 3.63 -8.44 9.60
CA TYR A 168 2.95 -9.62 10.13
C TYR A 168 3.70 -10.90 9.72
N SER A 169 4.09 -11.72 10.71
CA SER A 169 4.67 -13.07 10.51
C SER A 169 5.55 -13.17 9.25
N PRO A 170 6.67 -12.45 9.16
CA PRO A 170 7.37 -12.29 7.88
C PRO A 170 7.99 -13.58 7.32
N GLU A 171 8.21 -14.60 8.19
CA GLU A 171 8.77 -15.90 7.81
C GLU A 171 7.71 -17.00 7.67
N GLU A 172 6.43 -16.68 7.89
CA GLU A 172 5.34 -17.65 7.81
C GLU A 172 5.04 -18.02 6.35
N ALA A 173 4.98 -19.31 6.07
CA ALA A 173 4.58 -19.87 4.78
C ALA A 173 3.04 -19.77 4.61
N GLY A 174 2.56 -19.77 3.37
CA GLY A 174 1.14 -19.69 3.04
C GLY A 174 0.61 -18.27 2.94
N LEU A 175 1.50 -17.27 2.99
CA LEU A 175 1.17 -15.85 2.81
C LEU A 175 1.70 -15.29 1.47
N GLU A 176 1.91 -16.18 0.47
CA GLU A 176 2.38 -15.81 -0.86
C GLU A 176 1.33 -14.97 -1.59
N THR A 177 1.73 -13.77 -2.00
CA THR A 177 0.86 -12.82 -2.72
C THR A 177 1.04 -12.88 -4.23
N PHE A 178 2.16 -13.43 -4.72
CA PHE A 178 2.44 -13.66 -6.13
C PHE A 178 2.54 -15.16 -6.43
N PRO A 179 1.40 -15.83 -6.67
CA PRO A 179 1.33 -17.29 -6.70
C PRO A 179 2.10 -17.93 -7.85
N THR A 180 2.32 -17.19 -8.94
CA THR A 180 3.06 -17.69 -10.13
C THR A 180 4.47 -18.17 -9.76
N PHE A 181 5.13 -17.50 -8.81
CA PHE A 181 6.47 -17.86 -8.33
C PHE A 181 6.49 -18.29 -6.86
N GLY A 182 5.33 -18.31 -6.18
CA GLY A 182 5.25 -18.67 -4.76
C GLY A 182 5.91 -17.64 -3.85
N GLU A 183 5.89 -16.36 -4.23
CA GLU A 183 6.56 -15.27 -3.52
C GLU A 183 5.56 -14.38 -2.77
N ARG A 184 5.99 -13.83 -1.62
CA ARG A 184 5.29 -12.77 -0.90
C ARG A 184 5.97 -11.44 -1.22
N LEU A 185 5.36 -10.67 -2.11
CA LEU A 185 5.88 -9.39 -2.60
C LEU A 185 5.12 -8.20 -2.04
N ASP A 186 3.87 -8.43 -1.62
CA ASP A 186 2.98 -7.42 -1.06
C ASP A 186 3.02 -7.46 0.47
N TRP A 187 3.28 -6.31 1.07
CA TRP A 187 3.47 -6.18 2.50
C TRP A 187 2.63 -5.07 3.09
N ILE A 188 2.25 -5.26 4.36
CA ILE A 188 1.74 -4.21 5.24
C ILE A 188 2.73 -4.07 6.39
N LEU A 189 3.29 -2.88 6.55
CA LEU A 189 4.24 -2.54 7.61
C LEU A 189 3.60 -1.47 8.50
N VAL A 190 3.67 -1.63 9.82
CA VAL A 190 3.04 -0.73 10.78
C VAL A 190 4.03 -0.15 11.77
N SER A 191 3.87 1.11 12.15
CA SER A 191 4.68 1.79 13.18
C SER A 191 4.48 1.21 14.57
N PRO A 192 5.46 1.40 15.50
CA PRO A 192 5.26 1.15 16.92
C PRO A 192 3.99 1.79 17.46
N GLY A 193 3.29 1.12 18.36
CA GLY A 193 1.98 1.52 18.87
C GLY A 193 0.81 1.10 17.99
N LEU A 194 1.08 0.51 16.84
CA LEU A 194 0.11 -0.17 16.00
C LEU A 194 0.42 -1.67 16.00
N SER A 195 -0.60 -2.51 16.02
CA SER A 195 -0.44 -3.97 15.97
C SER A 195 -1.49 -4.62 15.07
N PHE A 196 -1.15 -5.80 14.54
CA PHE A 196 -2.06 -6.59 13.75
C PHE A 196 -2.99 -7.41 14.65
N ARG A 197 -4.31 -7.29 14.46
CA ARG A 197 -5.30 -8.18 15.06
C ARG A 197 -5.56 -9.39 14.18
N SER A 198 -5.57 -9.18 12.86
CA SER A 198 -5.68 -10.24 11.87
C SER A 198 -4.93 -9.88 10.59
N TYR A 199 -4.59 -10.90 9.80
CA TYR A 199 -3.94 -10.75 8.51
C TYR A 199 -4.32 -11.93 7.60
N HIS A 200 -4.74 -11.66 6.39
CA HIS A 200 -5.20 -12.68 5.45
C HIS A 200 -4.73 -12.34 4.04
N VAL A 201 -4.29 -13.37 3.32
CA VAL A 201 -4.10 -13.31 1.87
C VAL A 201 -5.32 -13.97 1.24
N LEU A 202 -6.06 -13.22 0.42
CA LEU A 202 -7.29 -13.69 -0.19
C LEU A 202 -6.98 -14.62 -1.38
N PRO A 203 -7.75 -15.71 -1.54
CA PRO A 203 -7.54 -16.65 -2.65
C PRO A 203 -8.10 -16.16 -3.98
N ASP A 204 -8.84 -15.05 -3.99
CA ASP A 204 -9.60 -14.57 -5.14
C ASP A 204 -8.68 -14.11 -6.29
N PRO A 205 -8.82 -14.68 -7.51
CA PRO A 205 -7.95 -14.38 -8.63
C PRO A 205 -8.42 -13.14 -9.39
N VAL A 206 -8.44 -11.98 -8.72
CA VAL A 206 -8.84 -10.70 -9.34
C VAL A 206 -7.67 -9.95 -10.00
N SER A 207 -6.45 -10.43 -9.76
CA SER A 207 -5.18 -9.94 -10.31
C SER A 207 -4.20 -11.11 -10.40
N ASP A 208 -3.02 -10.89 -10.97
CA ASP A 208 -1.86 -11.80 -10.86
C ASP A 208 -1.25 -11.77 -9.44
N HIS A 209 -1.52 -10.71 -8.67
CA HIS A 209 -1.30 -10.66 -7.24
C HIS A 209 -2.57 -10.97 -6.46
N ARG A 210 -2.41 -11.63 -5.29
CA ARG A 210 -3.48 -11.82 -4.32
C ARG A 210 -3.63 -10.60 -3.42
N SER A 211 -4.88 -10.25 -3.12
CA SER A 211 -5.17 -9.16 -2.20
C SER A 211 -4.79 -9.53 -0.77
N VAL A 212 -4.26 -8.57 -0.03
CA VAL A 212 -3.91 -8.69 1.39
C VAL A 212 -4.87 -7.84 2.22
N ILE A 213 -5.47 -8.43 3.25
CA ILE A 213 -6.31 -7.72 4.22
C ILE A 213 -5.73 -7.89 5.61
N ALA A 214 -5.64 -6.77 6.35
CA ALA A 214 -5.25 -6.79 7.76
C ALA A 214 -6.18 -5.91 8.59
N GLU A 215 -6.48 -6.35 9.81
CA GLU A 215 -7.04 -5.50 10.83
C GLU A 215 -5.89 -4.99 11.71
N VAL A 216 -5.74 -3.67 11.73
CA VAL A 216 -4.72 -2.97 12.51
C VAL A 216 -5.40 -2.21 13.65
N VAL A 217 -4.82 -2.25 14.85
CA VAL A 217 -5.33 -1.58 16.04
C VAL A 217 -4.25 -0.72 16.68
N LEU A 218 -4.66 0.35 17.38
CA LEU A 218 -3.79 1.05 18.32
C LEU A 218 -3.60 0.19 19.56
N GLU A 219 -2.36 0.07 20.02
CA GLU A 219 -2.05 -0.57 21.28
C GLU A 219 -2.48 0.32 22.46
N ASP A 220 -3.17 -0.26 23.43
CA ASP A 220 -3.52 0.41 24.67
C ASP A 220 -2.25 0.68 25.51
N THR A 221 -1.72 1.91 25.46
CA THR A 221 -0.56 2.31 26.28
C THR A 221 -0.82 2.18 27.79
N ALA A 222 -2.09 2.07 28.21
CA ALA A 222 -2.47 1.86 29.60
C ALA A 222 -2.13 0.45 30.16
N LYS A 223 -1.87 -0.55 29.31
CA LYS A 223 -1.49 -1.91 29.73
C LYS A 223 0.01 -2.11 29.93
N ALA A 224 0.87 -1.31 29.29
CA ALA A 224 2.31 -1.44 29.36
C ALA A 224 2.89 -1.03 30.75
N THR A 225 2.17 -0.19 31.51
CA THR A 225 2.64 0.36 32.79
C THR A 225 2.29 -0.50 34.03
N ARG A 226 1.74 -1.70 33.86
CA ARG A 226 1.31 -2.59 34.96
C ARG A 226 2.16 -3.85 35.14
N LEU A 227 3.30 -3.95 34.47
CA LEU A 227 4.20 -5.13 34.57
C LEU A 227 5.60 -4.79 35.11
N ASP A 228 5.74 -3.68 35.84
CA ASP A 228 6.95 -3.35 36.66
C ASP A 228 6.62 -3.44 38.16
#